data_2f773ca49aca5d7fdaff5f38bfe8d8a1
#
_entry.id   2f773ca49aca5d7fdaff5f38bfe8d8a1
#
_cell.length_a   1.000
_cell.length_b   1.000
_cell.length_c   1.000
_cell.angle_alpha   90.00
_cell.angle_beta   90.00
_cell.angle_gamma   90.00
#
_symmetry.space_group_name_H-M   'P 1'
#
loop_
_entity.id
_entity.type
_entity.pdbx_description
1 polymer ?
#
loop_
_entity_poly.entity_id
_entity_poly.type
_entity_poly.pdbx_seq_one_letter_code
_entity_poly.pdbx_strand_id
1 'polypeptide(L)'
;MADLGAWLCFEDEAGQGLRPPKGRTWGRRGNTPVVRVTAAGTKRVSMAALICAKAGHRPRLIYRTHLDRGPAKGRCKGFTETDYARLLDAAHQQLGGPIVLVWDNLNTHVSRTMRELIAARLWLTVYQLPPYAPELNPVEGVWSLLKRSLANLTKQSLDQLTKLVKTRLKSMQYRPCLIDGLVAKTGLDLQCSVPPSSDRRHDDASGAACVDRPPRREASTY
;
A
#
# COMPACT_ATOMS: atom_id res chain seq x y z
N MET A 1 6.70 23.86 1.96
CA MET A 1 6.13 22.77 1.12
C MET A 1 4.78 23.10 0.51
N ALA A 2 3.89 23.78 1.20
CA ALA A 2 2.62 24.21 0.63
C ALA A 2 2.78 25.08 -0.63
N ASP A 3 3.81 25.90 -0.67
CA ASP A 3 4.06 26.87 -1.74
C ASP A 3 4.48 26.26 -3.08
N LEU A 4 4.90 25.00 -3.11
CA LEU A 4 5.34 24.34 -4.35
C LEU A 4 4.25 23.58 -5.10
N GLY A 5 3.05 23.48 -4.54
CA GLY A 5 1.98 22.70 -5.15
C GLY A 5 2.33 21.22 -5.37
N ALA A 6 3.33 20.70 -4.66
CA ALA A 6 3.85 19.35 -4.81
C ALA A 6 3.01 18.31 -4.04
N TRP A 7 3.02 17.08 -4.54
CA TRP A 7 2.50 15.92 -3.83
C TRP A 7 3.56 15.33 -2.90
N LEU A 8 3.22 15.12 -1.65
CA LEU A 8 4.02 14.35 -0.71
C LEU A 8 3.69 12.88 -0.89
N CYS A 9 4.68 12.09 -1.29
CA CYS A 9 4.52 10.67 -1.57
C CYS A 9 5.44 9.85 -0.65
N PHE A 10 4.87 8.84 0.00
CA PHE A 10 5.62 7.86 0.79
C PHE A 10 5.64 6.55 0.03
N GLU A 11 6.81 5.95 -0.12
CA GLU A 11 7.00 4.67 -0.78
C GLU A 11 7.45 3.60 0.23
N ASP A 12 6.99 2.37 -0.02
CA ASP A 12 7.45 1.19 0.70
C ASP A 12 7.20 -0.10 -0.09
N GLU A 13 7.96 -1.15 0.22
CA GLU A 13 7.89 -2.46 -0.39
C GLU A 13 7.47 -3.54 0.62
N ALA A 14 6.64 -4.45 0.17
CA ALA A 14 6.30 -5.66 0.91
C ALA A 14 6.30 -6.90 0.03
N GLY A 15 6.45 -8.06 0.66
CA GLY A 15 6.35 -9.35 -0.01
C GLY A 15 5.39 -10.29 0.72
N GLN A 16 4.57 -11.02 -0.05
CA GLN A 16 3.68 -12.04 0.48
C GLN A 16 3.92 -13.37 -0.23
N GLY A 17 4.35 -14.37 0.51
CA GLY A 17 4.45 -15.75 0.01
C GLY A 17 3.12 -16.49 0.07
N LEU A 18 3.08 -17.71 -0.44
CA LEU A 18 1.90 -18.59 -0.37
C LEU A 18 1.55 -19.01 1.06
N ARG A 19 2.51 -18.92 1.98
CA ARG A 19 2.25 -19.13 3.41
C ARG A 19 1.51 -17.91 3.96
N PRO A 20 0.25 -18.07 4.42
CA PRO A 20 -0.51 -16.94 4.92
C PRO A 20 0.07 -16.41 6.23
N PRO A 21 -0.12 -15.13 6.53
CA PRO A 21 0.14 -14.59 7.86
C PRO A 21 -0.72 -15.33 8.89
N LYS A 22 -0.16 -15.55 10.07
CA LYS A 22 -0.90 -16.10 11.19
C LYS A 22 -1.85 -15.04 11.75
N GLY A 23 -3.10 -15.41 11.99
CA GLY A 23 -4.10 -14.54 12.60
C GLY A 23 -4.92 -15.29 13.64
N ARG A 24 -5.50 -14.57 14.58
CA ARG A 24 -6.50 -15.12 15.50
C ARG A 24 -7.77 -15.42 14.73
N THR A 25 -8.41 -16.53 15.05
CA THR A 25 -9.71 -16.91 14.50
C THR A 25 -10.58 -17.53 15.60
N TRP A 26 -11.87 -17.55 15.37
CA TRP A 26 -12.82 -18.19 16.29
C TRP A 26 -12.85 -19.69 16.04
N GLY A 27 -12.92 -20.46 17.12
CA GLY A 27 -13.08 -21.91 17.10
C GLY A 27 -13.87 -22.36 18.33
N ARG A 28 -14.34 -23.60 18.30
CA ARG A 28 -14.97 -24.20 19.51
C ARG A 28 -13.93 -24.28 20.63
N ARG A 29 -14.37 -24.04 21.86
CA ARG A 29 -13.51 -24.18 23.06
C ARG A 29 -12.89 -25.58 23.05
N GLY A 30 -11.58 -25.66 23.23
CA GLY A 30 -10.81 -26.91 23.19
C GLY A 30 -10.41 -27.41 21.79
N ASN A 31 -10.95 -26.84 20.71
CA ASN A 31 -10.63 -27.21 19.32
C ASN A 31 -9.95 -26.04 18.59
N THR A 32 -8.61 -26.06 18.53
CA THR A 32 -7.87 -25.06 17.77
C THR A 32 -8.03 -25.33 16.26
N PRO A 33 -8.53 -24.35 15.48
CA PRO A 33 -8.62 -24.52 14.03
C PRO A 33 -7.23 -24.74 13.41
N VAL A 34 -7.11 -25.78 12.58
CA VAL A 34 -5.87 -26.12 11.89
C VAL A 34 -5.97 -25.66 10.43
N VAL A 35 -5.06 -24.76 10.03
CA VAL A 35 -4.91 -24.32 8.65
C VAL A 35 -3.79 -25.14 8.01
N ARG A 36 -4.12 -26.03 7.10
CA ARG A 36 -3.13 -26.79 6.33
C ARG A 36 -2.55 -25.92 5.21
N VAL A 37 -1.21 -25.80 5.19
CA VAL A 37 -0.47 -25.01 4.20
C VAL A 37 0.44 -25.93 3.40
N THR A 38 0.20 -26.02 2.10
CA THR A 38 1.02 -26.81 1.16
C THR A 38 2.14 -26.02 0.53
N ALA A 39 2.37 -24.80 1.00
CA ALA A 39 3.34 -23.89 0.39
C ALA A 39 4.78 -24.26 0.80
N ALA A 40 5.53 -24.78 -0.14
CA ALA A 40 6.97 -24.89 -0.08
C ALA A 40 7.63 -23.92 -1.08
N GLY A 41 8.78 -23.35 -0.70
CA GLY A 41 9.63 -22.57 -1.61
C GLY A 41 9.58 -21.06 -1.43
N THR A 42 10.40 -20.37 -2.23
CA THR A 42 10.69 -18.94 -2.17
C THR A 42 9.75 -18.08 -3.02
N LYS A 43 8.72 -18.69 -3.61
CA LYS A 43 7.76 -18.00 -4.49
C LYS A 43 6.94 -16.98 -3.69
N ARG A 44 6.90 -15.72 -4.16
CA ARG A 44 6.17 -14.62 -3.51
C ARG A 44 5.59 -13.63 -4.50
N VAL A 45 4.66 -12.84 -4.05
CA VAL A 45 4.20 -11.61 -4.70
C VAL A 45 4.91 -10.46 -4.00
N SER A 46 5.78 -9.75 -4.70
CA SER A 46 6.38 -8.49 -4.24
C SER A 46 5.44 -7.34 -4.61
N MET A 47 5.31 -6.37 -3.73
CA MET A 47 4.43 -5.23 -3.86
C MET A 47 5.21 -3.97 -3.51
N ALA A 48 5.11 -2.94 -4.34
CA ALA A 48 5.58 -1.60 -4.04
C ALA A 48 4.39 -0.66 -4.09
N ALA A 49 4.27 0.27 -3.16
CA ALA A 49 3.15 1.20 -3.09
C ALA A 49 3.59 2.60 -2.69
N LEU A 50 2.83 3.57 -3.20
CA LEU A 50 2.92 4.98 -2.86
C LEU A 50 1.63 5.42 -2.19
N ILE A 51 1.72 6.05 -1.02
CA ILE A 51 0.67 6.93 -0.50
C ILE A 51 1.04 8.34 -0.90
N CYS A 52 0.17 8.98 -1.66
CA CYS A 52 0.35 10.33 -2.17
C CYS A 52 -0.70 11.25 -1.54
N ALA A 53 -0.25 12.29 -0.85
CA ALA A 53 -1.09 13.26 -0.17
C ALA A 53 -0.71 14.69 -0.55
N LYS A 54 -1.70 15.56 -0.64
CA LYS A 54 -1.54 16.99 -0.93
C LYS A 54 -2.70 17.74 -0.27
N ALA A 55 -2.40 18.88 0.37
CA ALA A 55 -3.41 19.72 1.00
C ALA A 55 -4.53 20.08 0.00
N GLY A 56 -5.79 19.98 0.43
CA GLY A 56 -6.96 20.23 -0.40
C GLY A 56 -7.28 19.16 -1.45
N HIS A 57 -6.56 18.04 -1.48
CA HIS A 57 -6.77 16.95 -2.42
C HIS A 57 -7.03 15.64 -1.68
N ARG A 58 -7.81 14.75 -2.32
CA ARG A 58 -7.99 13.40 -1.81
C ARG A 58 -6.68 12.62 -1.90
N PRO A 59 -6.25 11.93 -0.84
CA PRO A 59 -5.05 11.10 -0.88
C PRO A 59 -5.25 9.94 -1.86
N ARG A 60 -4.15 9.47 -2.41
CA ARG A 60 -4.15 8.38 -3.39
C ARG A 60 -3.21 7.27 -2.95
N LEU A 61 -3.64 6.04 -3.20
CA LEU A 61 -2.80 4.85 -3.11
C LEU A 61 -2.47 4.39 -4.53
N ILE A 62 -1.19 4.37 -4.89
CA ILE A 62 -0.71 3.86 -6.18
C ILE A 62 0.18 2.68 -5.88
N TYR A 63 0.01 1.55 -6.58
CA TYR A 63 0.77 0.34 -6.30
C TYR A 63 1.12 -0.45 -7.55
N ARG A 64 2.17 -1.25 -7.45
CA ARG A 64 2.54 -2.29 -8.41
C ARG A 64 2.75 -3.62 -7.71
N THR A 65 2.55 -4.70 -8.46
CA THR A 65 2.82 -6.06 -7.99
C THR A 65 3.75 -6.75 -8.97
N HIS A 66 4.75 -7.45 -8.45
CA HIS A 66 5.67 -8.28 -9.20
C HIS A 66 5.58 -9.73 -8.71
N LEU A 67 5.53 -10.71 -9.65
CA LEU A 67 5.52 -12.12 -9.29
C LEU A 67 6.94 -12.66 -9.30
N ASP A 68 7.43 -13.00 -8.12
CA ASP A 68 8.67 -13.72 -7.95
C ASP A 68 8.39 -15.23 -7.97
N ARG A 69 8.66 -15.86 -9.10
CA ARG A 69 8.41 -17.29 -9.31
C ARG A 69 9.56 -18.19 -8.85
N GLY A 70 10.53 -17.63 -8.13
CA GLY A 70 11.71 -18.31 -7.63
C GLY A 70 12.95 -18.13 -8.52
N PRO A 71 14.09 -18.70 -8.12
CA PRO A 71 15.35 -18.51 -8.80
C PRO A 71 15.30 -19.06 -10.24
N ALA A 72 15.59 -18.19 -11.21
CA ALA A 72 15.83 -18.55 -12.59
C ALA A 72 16.91 -17.63 -13.17
N LYS A 73 17.73 -18.15 -14.09
CA LYS A 73 18.81 -17.39 -14.71
C LYS A 73 18.27 -16.09 -15.33
N GLY A 74 18.81 -14.94 -14.94
CA GLY A 74 18.40 -13.62 -15.43
C GLY A 74 17.16 -13.00 -14.78
N ARG A 75 16.58 -13.57 -13.72
CA ARG A 75 15.48 -12.96 -12.97
C ARG A 75 15.96 -12.26 -11.72
N CYS A 76 15.64 -10.97 -11.62
CA CYS A 76 15.81 -10.22 -10.38
C CYS A 76 14.73 -10.62 -9.36
N LYS A 77 15.11 -10.66 -8.11
CA LYS A 77 14.23 -10.94 -6.98
C LYS A 77 13.68 -9.60 -6.47
N GLY A 78 12.35 -9.40 -6.56
CA GLY A 78 11.72 -8.15 -6.17
C GLY A 78 11.72 -7.09 -7.27
N PHE A 79 11.64 -5.83 -6.88
CA PHE A 79 11.64 -4.67 -7.76
C PHE A 79 13.08 -4.23 -8.08
N THR A 80 13.28 -3.80 -9.32
CA THR A 80 14.53 -3.17 -9.78
C THR A 80 14.40 -1.66 -9.77
N GLU A 81 15.52 -0.94 -9.89
CA GLU A 81 15.54 0.52 -10.01
C GLU A 81 14.64 1.01 -11.16
N THR A 82 14.64 0.30 -12.27
CA THR A 82 13.78 0.61 -13.41
C THR A 82 12.29 0.44 -13.09
N ASP A 83 11.93 -0.54 -12.25
CA ASP A 83 10.56 -0.76 -11.85
C ASP A 83 10.05 0.37 -10.93
N TYR A 84 10.90 0.84 -10.00
CA TYR A 84 10.61 2.01 -9.17
C TYR A 84 10.49 3.28 -10.02
N ALA A 85 11.41 3.49 -10.95
CA ALA A 85 11.33 4.63 -11.87
C ALA A 85 10.00 4.64 -12.64
N ARG A 86 9.57 3.49 -13.18
CA ARG A 86 8.28 3.35 -13.87
C ARG A 86 7.07 3.55 -12.93
N LEU A 87 7.19 3.17 -11.64
CA LEU A 87 6.14 3.43 -10.65
C LEU A 87 6.01 4.93 -10.40
N LEU A 88 7.13 5.63 -10.23
CA LEU A 88 7.19 7.07 -10.02
C LEU A 88 6.71 7.87 -11.25
N ASP A 89 7.10 7.47 -12.46
CA ASP A 89 6.63 8.08 -13.71
C ASP A 89 5.10 7.94 -13.85
N ALA A 90 4.56 6.76 -13.55
CA ALA A 90 3.11 6.54 -13.57
C ALA A 90 2.39 7.35 -12.47
N ALA A 91 3.01 7.51 -11.31
CA ALA A 91 2.47 8.37 -10.25
C ALA A 91 2.47 9.83 -10.67
N HIS A 92 3.57 10.34 -11.24
CA HIS A 92 3.65 11.70 -11.73
C HIS A 92 2.56 12.01 -12.78
N GLN A 93 2.36 11.11 -13.75
CA GLN A 93 1.30 11.25 -14.76
C GLN A 93 -0.11 11.31 -14.13
N GLN A 94 -0.38 10.48 -13.11
CA GLN A 94 -1.68 10.45 -12.43
C GLN A 94 -1.92 11.64 -11.51
N LEU A 95 -0.86 12.18 -10.92
CA LEU A 95 -0.94 13.27 -9.94
C LEU A 95 -0.91 14.65 -10.60
N GLY A 96 -0.31 14.77 -11.78
CA GLY A 96 -0.27 16.01 -12.58
C GLY A 96 0.53 17.14 -11.92
N GLY A 97 1.56 16.84 -11.14
CA GLY A 97 2.37 17.84 -10.44
C GLY A 97 3.68 17.31 -9.89
N PRO A 98 4.55 18.18 -9.35
CA PRO A 98 5.80 17.76 -8.73
C PRO A 98 5.57 16.80 -7.57
N ILE A 99 6.55 15.93 -7.34
CA ILE A 99 6.53 14.91 -6.29
C ILE A 99 7.69 15.13 -5.33
N VAL A 100 7.37 15.19 -4.04
CA VAL A 100 8.32 15.03 -2.94
C VAL A 100 8.16 13.61 -2.43
N LEU A 101 9.14 12.76 -2.71
CA LEU A 101 9.15 11.35 -2.35
C LEU A 101 9.90 11.15 -1.04
N VAL A 102 9.32 10.38 -0.15
CA VAL A 102 9.93 9.93 1.10
C VAL A 102 9.94 8.41 1.10
N TRP A 103 11.12 7.80 1.24
CA TRP A 103 11.28 6.35 1.26
C TRP A 103 12.42 5.92 2.19
N ASP A 104 12.60 4.62 2.38
CA ASP A 104 13.66 4.07 3.22
C ASP A 104 15.03 4.02 2.51
N ASN A 105 16.04 3.52 3.24
CA ASN A 105 17.41 3.37 2.76
C ASN A 105 17.67 1.98 2.14
N LEU A 106 16.71 1.38 1.45
CA LEU A 106 16.91 0.12 0.75
C LEU A 106 18.07 0.27 -0.26
N ASN A 107 18.90 -0.77 -0.41
CA ASN A 107 20.07 -0.74 -1.32
C ASN A 107 19.72 -0.29 -2.74
N THR A 108 18.55 -0.67 -3.24
CA THR A 108 18.03 -0.27 -4.55
C THR A 108 17.73 1.23 -4.60
N HIS A 109 17.26 1.83 -3.48
CA HIS A 109 16.92 3.26 -3.38
C HIS A 109 18.17 4.16 -3.34
N VAL A 110 19.27 3.65 -2.79
CA VAL A 110 20.53 4.40 -2.65
C VAL A 110 21.57 4.06 -3.73
N SER A 111 21.24 3.18 -4.68
CA SER A 111 22.14 2.74 -5.73
C SER A 111 22.54 3.91 -6.65
N ARG A 112 23.70 3.78 -7.32
CA ARG A 112 24.14 4.78 -8.31
C ARG A 112 23.13 4.92 -9.45
N THR A 113 22.64 3.81 -9.96
CA THR A 113 21.61 3.78 -11.02
C THR A 113 20.36 4.53 -10.60
N MET A 114 19.89 4.32 -9.36
CA MET A 114 18.71 5.03 -8.86
C MET A 114 18.95 6.55 -8.75
N ARG A 115 20.13 6.98 -8.28
CA ARG A 115 20.48 8.39 -8.24
C ARG A 115 20.47 9.04 -9.63
N GLU A 116 20.98 8.35 -10.63
CA GLU A 116 20.95 8.80 -12.03
C GLU A 116 19.51 8.91 -12.55
N LEU A 117 18.65 7.92 -12.24
CA LEU A 117 17.22 7.94 -12.59
C LEU A 117 16.46 9.08 -11.90
N ILE A 118 16.78 9.40 -10.65
CA ILE A 118 16.19 10.52 -9.91
C ILE A 118 16.64 11.85 -10.52
N ALA A 119 17.95 12.01 -10.76
CA ALA A 119 18.52 13.24 -11.33
C ALA A 119 17.95 13.59 -12.71
N ALA A 120 17.52 12.61 -13.49
CA ALA A 120 16.87 12.81 -14.79
C ALA A 120 15.42 13.32 -14.68
N ARG A 121 14.86 13.49 -13.47
CA ARG A 121 13.44 13.84 -13.23
C ARG A 121 13.33 15.14 -12.45
N LEU A 122 13.26 16.27 -13.13
CA LEU A 122 13.19 17.62 -12.52
C LEU A 122 11.97 17.82 -11.62
N TRP A 123 10.91 17.03 -11.81
CA TRP A 123 9.69 17.05 -11.01
C TRP A 123 9.77 16.22 -9.72
N LEU A 124 10.88 15.53 -9.47
CA LEU A 124 11.04 14.59 -8.36
C LEU A 124 12.11 15.09 -7.38
N THR A 125 11.71 15.30 -6.14
CA THR A 125 12.61 15.56 -5.02
C THR A 125 12.51 14.40 -4.04
N VAL A 126 13.63 13.84 -3.58
CA VAL A 126 13.67 12.65 -2.77
C VAL A 126 14.29 12.92 -1.41
N TYR A 127 13.63 12.43 -0.36
CA TYR A 127 14.13 12.40 1.01
C TYR A 127 14.15 10.97 1.53
N GLN A 128 15.18 10.65 2.30
CA GLN A 128 15.32 9.35 2.93
C GLN A 128 14.81 9.41 4.37
N LEU A 129 14.05 8.39 4.77
CA LEU A 129 13.66 8.21 6.16
C LEU A 129 14.88 7.88 7.03
N PRO A 130 14.86 8.27 8.31
CA PRO A 130 15.84 7.76 9.26
C PRO A 130 15.84 6.23 9.30
N PRO A 131 16.98 5.59 9.52
CA PRO A 131 17.03 4.15 9.72
C PRO A 131 16.12 3.72 10.88
N TYR A 132 15.45 2.59 10.71
CA TYR A 132 14.59 1.99 11.76
C TYR A 132 13.41 2.86 12.24
N ALA A 133 12.83 3.69 11.37
CA ALA A 133 11.67 4.52 11.67
C ALA A 133 10.43 4.16 10.80
N PRO A 134 9.94 2.90 10.84
CA PRO A 134 8.79 2.48 10.02
C PRO A 134 7.49 3.19 10.41
N GLU A 135 7.40 3.69 11.65
CA GLU A 135 6.25 4.45 12.14
C GLU A 135 6.04 5.78 11.39
N LEU A 136 7.09 6.30 10.76
CA LEU A 136 7.00 7.51 9.94
C LEU A 136 6.50 7.24 8.52
N ASN A 137 6.41 5.95 8.11
CA ASN A 137 5.96 5.58 6.78
C ASN A 137 4.50 5.08 6.80
N PRO A 138 3.52 5.87 6.31
CA PRO A 138 2.12 5.47 6.32
C PRO A 138 1.82 4.22 5.46
N VAL A 139 2.68 3.88 4.50
CA VAL A 139 2.54 2.70 3.64
C VAL A 139 2.65 1.40 4.44
N GLU A 140 3.41 1.38 5.55
CA GLU A 140 3.45 0.25 6.49
C GLU A 140 2.04 -0.09 7.05
N GLY A 141 1.20 0.92 7.22
CA GLY A 141 -0.20 0.73 7.58
C GLY A 141 -1.00 -0.03 6.51
N VAL A 142 -0.73 0.21 5.23
CA VAL A 142 -1.33 -0.55 4.11
C VAL A 142 -0.94 -2.02 4.19
N TRP A 143 0.35 -2.29 4.45
CA TRP A 143 0.83 -3.67 4.59
C TRP A 143 0.25 -4.38 5.80
N SER A 144 0.12 -3.68 6.90
CA SER A 144 -0.52 -4.20 8.11
C SER A 144 -1.98 -4.59 7.86
N LEU A 145 -2.75 -3.75 7.18
CA LEU A 145 -4.13 -4.03 6.77
C LEU A 145 -4.21 -5.20 5.79
N LEU A 146 -3.32 -5.21 4.79
CA LEU A 146 -3.26 -6.28 3.81
C LEU A 146 -2.94 -7.62 4.48
N LYS A 147 -1.89 -7.71 5.30
CA LYS A 147 -1.50 -8.92 6.04
C LYS A 147 -2.65 -9.44 6.90
N ARG A 148 -3.36 -8.56 7.62
CA ARG A 148 -4.55 -8.95 8.39
C ARG A 148 -5.66 -9.52 7.51
N SER A 149 -5.90 -8.96 6.33
CA SER A 149 -6.92 -9.43 5.39
C SER A 149 -6.56 -10.76 4.72
N LEU A 150 -5.28 -11.14 4.72
CA LEU A 150 -4.75 -12.40 4.19
C LEU A 150 -4.53 -13.47 5.28
N ALA A 151 -4.76 -13.13 6.55
CA ALA A 151 -4.51 -14.03 7.66
C ALA A 151 -5.34 -15.32 7.54
N ASN A 152 -4.69 -16.45 7.77
CA ASN A 152 -5.29 -17.81 7.71
C ASN A 152 -5.90 -18.20 6.34
N LEU A 153 -5.74 -17.38 5.29
CA LEU A 153 -6.22 -17.69 3.94
C LEU A 153 -5.17 -18.48 3.16
N THR A 154 -5.45 -19.73 2.86
CA THR A 154 -4.58 -20.57 2.03
C THR A 154 -4.87 -20.36 0.55
N LYS A 155 -3.82 -20.14 -0.25
CA LYS A 155 -3.90 -20.10 -1.71
C LYS A 155 -2.94 -21.15 -2.29
N GLN A 156 -3.41 -21.85 -3.30
CA GLN A 156 -2.67 -22.95 -3.92
C GLN A 156 -1.68 -22.45 -4.98
N SER A 157 -1.91 -21.25 -5.53
CA SER A 157 -1.05 -20.69 -6.56
C SER A 157 -0.74 -19.20 -6.34
N LEU A 158 0.41 -18.75 -6.90
CA LEU A 158 0.78 -17.33 -6.92
C LEU A 158 -0.24 -16.47 -7.66
N ASP A 159 -0.85 -17.00 -8.72
CA ASP A 159 -1.82 -16.24 -9.50
C ASP A 159 -3.10 -15.98 -8.69
N GLN A 160 -3.57 -16.97 -7.91
CA GLN A 160 -4.69 -16.79 -6.99
C GLN A 160 -4.34 -15.77 -5.89
N LEU A 161 -3.13 -15.87 -5.32
CA LEU A 161 -2.65 -14.92 -4.32
C LEU A 161 -2.56 -13.51 -4.90
N THR A 162 -2.03 -13.37 -6.11
CA THR A 162 -1.88 -12.08 -6.79
C THR A 162 -3.25 -11.44 -7.07
N LYS A 163 -4.22 -12.20 -7.55
CA LYS A 163 -5.59 -11.71 -7.76
C LYS A 163 -6.19 -11.19 -6.45
N LEU A 164 -6.04 -11.95 -5.36
CA LEU A 164 -6.53 -11.56 -4.05
C LEU A 164 -5.84 -10.30 -3.53
N VAL A 165 -4.52 -10.23 -3.59
CA VAL A 165 -3.74 -9.05 -3.20
C VAL A 165 -4.19 -7.80 -3.97
N LYS A 166 -4.30 -7.89 -5.29
CA LYS A 166 -4.77 -6.79 -6.14
C LYS A 166 -6.18 -6.35 -5.75
N THR A 167 -7.09 -7.29 -5.49
CA THR A 167 -8.46 -6.97 -5.05
C THR A 167 -8.46 -6.21 -3.72
N ARG A 168 -7.64 -6.65 -2.75
CA ARG A 168 -7.54 -5.98 -1.45
C ARG A 168 -6.93 -4.58 -1.56
N LEU A 169 -5.83 -4.43 -2.28
CA LEU A 169 -5.20 -3.12 -2.52
C LEU A 169 -6.13 -2.18 -3.28
N LYS A 170 -6.83 -2.67 -4.30
CA LYS A 170 -7.83 -1.89 -5.03
C LYS A 170 -8.98 -1.44 -4.12
N SER A 171 -9.46 -2.30 -3.22
CA SER A 171 -10.47 -1.92 -2.22
C SER A 171 -9.99 -0.81 -1.29
N MET A 172 -8.71 -0.82 -0.88
CA MET A 172 -8.12 0.25 -0.08
C MET A 172 -7.97 1.54 -0.87
N GLN A 173 -7.56 1.46 -2.13
CA GLN A 173 -7.39 2.59 -3.04
C GLN A 173 -8.68 3.42 -3.20
N TYR A 174 -9.85 2.80 -3.15
CA TYR A 174 -11.15 3.47 -3.21
C TYR A 174 -11.67 3.97 -1.85
N ARG A 175 -10.85 3.96 -0.80
CA ARG A 175 -11.20 4.44 0.54
C ARG A 175 -10.29 5.58 0.97
N PRO A 176 -10.53 6.82 0.49
CA PRO A 176 -9.69 7.97 0.84
C PRO A 176 -9.55 8.17 2.35
N CYS A 177 -10.65 8.10 3.11
CA CYS A 177 -10.63 8.25 4.57
C CYS A 177 -9.73 7.21 5.27
N LEU A 178 -9.60 6.00 4.70
CA LEU A 178 -8.67 5.01 5.22
C LEU A 178 -7.22 5.49 5.04
N ILE A 179 -6.90 6.01 3.86
CA ILE A 179 -5.55 6.50 3.53
C ILE A 179 -5.23 7.74 4.37
N ASP A 180 -6.18 8.68 4.54
CA ASP A 180 -6.03 9.84 5.44
C ASP A 180 -5.72 9.40 6.86
N GLY A 181 -6.45 8.41 7.39
CA GLY A 181 -6.20 7.87 8.71
C GLY A 181 -4.81 7.20 8.85
N LEU A 182 -4.26 6.63 7.78
CA LEU A 182 -2.90 6.09 7.78
C LEU A 182 -1.84 7.20 7.80
N VAL A 183 -2.05 8.28 7.04
CA VAL A 183 -1.18 9.46 7.05
C VAL A 183 -1.22 10.14 8.42
N ALA A 184 -2.39 10.37 8.98
CA ALA A 184 -2.54 11.00 10.29
C ALA A 184 -1.85 10.24 11.43
N LYS A 185 -1.76 8.90 11.35
CA LYS A 185 -1.05 8.06 12.33
C LYS A 185 0.45 8.32 12.39
N THR A 186 1.05 8.86 11.34
CA THR A 186 2.48 9.22 11.33
C THR A 186 2.75 10.59 11.96
N GLY A 187 1.72 11.25 12.50
CA GLY A 187 1.83 12.60 13.08
C GLY A 187 1.82 13.72 12.03
N LEU A 188 1.61 13.38 10.75
CA LEU A 188 1.47 14.36 9.69
C LEU A 188 0.03 14.85 9.62
N ASP A 189 -0.19 16.10 9.99
CA ASP A 189 -1.45 16.80 9.78
C ASP A 189 -1.41 17.52 8.44
N LEU A 190 -1.75 16.82 7.39
CA LEU A 190 -2.04 17.40 6.10
C LEU A 190 -3.53 17.72 6.11
N GLN A 191 -3.94 18.87 6.67
CA GLN A 191 -5.34 19.31 6.67
C GLN A 191 -5.91 19.22 5.26
N CYS A 192 -6.53 18.10 4.96
CA CYS A 192 -7.40 17.94 3.80
C CYS A 192 -8.71 18.67 4.12
N SER A 193 -8.69 20.00 4.12
CA SER A 193 -9.92 20.78 4.07
C SER A 193 -10.51 20.60 2.68
N VAL A 194 -11.25 19.50 2.51
CA VAL A 194 -12.25 19.44 1.44
C VAL A 194 -13.34 20.40 1.89
N PRO A 195 -13.59 21.53 1.22
CA PRO A 195 -14.74 22.37 1.54
C PRO A 195 -15.98 21.50 1.42
N PRO A 196 -16.95 21.59 2.36
CA PRO A 196 -18.20 20.88 2.22
C PRO A 196 -18.82 21.30 0.88
N SER A 197 -19.15 20.31 0.05
CA SER A 197 -19.85 20.56 -1.20
C SER A 197 -21.13 21.32 -0.85
N SER A 198 -21.23 22.57 -1.29
CA SER A 198 -22.40 23.44 -1.14
C SER A 198 -23.53 23.01 -2.06
N ASP A 199 -23.95 21.75 -1.94
CA ASP A 199 -25.18 21.32 -2.60
C ASP A 199 -25.74 20.06 -1.92
N ARG A 200 -26.40 20.29 -0.77
CA ARG A 200 -27.53 19.48 -0.30
C ARG A 200 -28.40 20.35 0.59
N ARG A 201 -29.52 20.76 0.04
CA ARG A 201 -30.66 21.29 0.80
C ARG A 201 -31.06 20.27 1.86
N HIS A 202 -31.34 20.80 3.03
CA HIS A 202 -32.08 20.23 4.15
C HIS A 202 -32.55 18.78 3.98
N ASP A 203 -32.04 17.89 4.85
CA ASP A 203 -32.88 17.18 5.80
C ASP A 203 -31.99 16.38 6.79
N ASP A 204 -32.31 16.62 8.04
CA ASP A 204 -32.12 15.84 9.25
C ASP A 204 -30.76 15.32 9.74
N ALA A 205 -30.54 15.73 10.95
CA ALA A 205 -29.55 15.32 11.93
C ALA A 205 -29.37 13.79 12.06
N SER A 206 -28.13 13.32 11.85
CA SER A 206 -27.51 12.35 12.77
C SER A 206 -26.04 12.17 12.38
N GLY A 207 -25.14 12.33 13.33
CA GLY A 207 -23.70 12.15 13.17
C GLY A 207 -23.37 10.73 12.73
N ALA A 208 -22.97 10.60 11.49
CA ALA A 208 -22.44 9.33 10.98
C ALA A 208 -20.92 9.32 11.18
N ALA A 209 -20.50 8.80 12.33
CA ALA A 209 -19.17 8.24 12.49
C ALA A 209 -18.91 7.25 11.33
N CYS A 210 -17.71 7.28 10.80
CA CYS A 210 -17.24 6.31 9.79
C CYS A 210 -17.25 4.91 10.43
N VAL A 211 -18.40 4.24 10.38
CA VAL A 211 -18.58 2.92 10.98
C VAL A 211 -18.04 1.90 9.96
N ASP A 212 -17.01 1.19 10.40
CA ASP A 212 -16.44 0.01 9.80
C ASP A 212 -17.55 -1.02 9.48
N ARG A 213 -17.99 -1.08 8.22
CA ARG A 213 -18.83 -2.18 7.76
C ARG A 213 -17.92 -3.38 7.52
N PRO A 214 -18.10 -4.49 8.23
CA PRO A 214 -17.36 -5.70 7.96
C PRO A 214 -17.69 -6.21 6.55
N PRO A 215 -16.75 -6.87 5.86
CA PRO A 215 -16.99 -7.43 4.53
C PRO A 215 -18.11 -8.47 4.60
N ARG A 216 -19.06 -8.36 3.67
CA ARG A 216 -20.11 -9.36 3.51
C ARG A 216 -19.48 -10.75 3.40
N ARG A 217 -19.95 -11.67 4.22
CA ARG A 217 -19.60 -13.08 4.18
C ARG A 217 -20.17 -13.65 2.88
N GLU A 218 -19.33 -14.04 1.95
CA GLU A 218 -19.73 -15.02 0.95
C GLU A 218 -19.87 -16.38 1.66
N ALA A 219 -21.07 -16.87 1.73
CA ALA A 219 -21.34 -18.23 2.15
C ALA A 219 -20.71 -19.16 1.11
N SER A 220 -19.65 -19.85 1.52
CA SER A 220 -19.11 -20.98 0.78
C SER A 220 -19.97 -22.18 1.09
N THR A 221 -20.79 -22.56 0.14
CA THR A 221 -21.40 -23.89 0.09
C THR A 221 -20.33 -24.86 -0.42
N TYR A 222 -20.05 -25.88 0.40
CA TYR A 222 -19.19 -27.07 0.22
C TYR A 222 -17.68 -26.86 0.31
#